data_a9fbc5e05795169530cd2773375ef674
#
_entry.id   a9fbc5e05795169530cd2773375ef674
#
_cell.length_a   1.000
_cell.length_b   1.000
_cell.length_c   1.000
_cell.angle_alpha   90.00
_cell.angle_beta   90.00
_cell.angle_gamma   90.00
#
_symmetry.space_group_name_H-M   'P 1'
#
loop_
_entity.id
_entity.type
_entity.pdbx_description
1 polymer ?
#
loop_
_entity_poly.entity_id
_entity_poly.type
_entity_poly.pdbx_seq_one_letter_code
_entity_poly.pdbx_strand_id
1 'polypeptide(L)'
;VPQRATESITINASPQTIYAVVTDFEHYADWVSDLKRIEVLTRDDQGRGLEVEFRAAAFGRSTTYTLRYDYDKAPAELSWQQVQGDLTEALNGRYCFEADGDETKVTYDLEVELLVPIPTFIKSRAAYRIQTQALRELKAQAEQKK
;
A
#
# COMPACT_ATOMS: atom_id res chain seq x y z
N VAL A 1 11.39 15.93 -8.63
CA VAL A 1 10.07 16.22 -8.05
C VAL A 1 9.31 14.90 -7.90
N PRO A 2 8.81 14.56 -6.69
CA PRO A 2 8.04 13.34 -6.50
C PRO A 2 6.78 13.33 -7.37
N GLN A 3 6.45 12.16 -7.92
CA GLN A 3 5.18 11.95 -8.61
C GLN A 3 4.11 11.65 -7.57
N ARG A 4 3.01 12.37 -7.59
CA ARG A 4 1.86 12.17 -6.70
C ARG A 4 0.65 11.77 -7.51
N ALA A 5 -0.08 10.79 -7.02
CA ALA A 5 -1.28 10.28 -7.70
C ALA A 5 -2.29 9.80 -6.67
N THR A 6 -3.57 9.85 -7.05
CA THR A 6 -4.68 9.40 -6.22
C THR A 6 -5.60 8.53 -7.07
N GLU A 7 -5.94 7.36 -6.55
CA GLU A 7 -6.89 6.43 -7.16
C GLU A 7 -7.88 5.95 -6.10
N SER A 8 -9.05 5.52 -6.53
CA SER A 8 -10.04 5.00 -5.59
C SER A 8 -10.80 3.84 -6.20
N ILE A 9 -11.41 3.03 -5.33
CA ILE A 9 -12.25 1.89 -5.72
C ILE A 9 -13.32 1.71 -4.65
N THR A 10 -14.47 1.15 -5.05
CA THR A 10 -15.51 0.74 -4.11
C THR A 10 -15.40 -0.75 -3.86
N ILE A 11 -15.38 -1.14 -2.60
CA ILE A 11 -15.23 -2.54 -2.16
C ILE A 11 -16.48 -2.94 -1.39
N ASN A 12 -17.03 -4.10 -1.72
CA ASN A 12 -18.20 -4.66 -1.05
C ASN A 12 -17.78 -5.37 0.24
N ALA A 13 -17.31 -4.59 1.19
CA ALA A 13 -16.91 -5.04 2.53
C ALA A 13 -16.93 -3.82 3.46
N SER A 14 -16.96 -4.07 4.77
CA SER A 14 -16.93 -2.99 5.75
C SER A 14 -15.53 -2.37 5.86
N PRO A 15 -15.42 -1.11 6.30
CA PRO A 15 -14.10 -0.52 6.54
C PRO A 15 -13.25 -1.34 7.50
N GLN A 16 -13.85 -1.94 8.51
CA GLN A 16 -13.14 -2.77 9.49
C GLN A 16 -12.52 -4.01 8.85
N THR A 17 -13.26 -4.67 7.95
CA THR A 17 -12.75 -5.83 7.21
C THR A 17 -11.57 -5.44 6.34
N ILE A 18 -11.69 -4.33 5.62
CA ILE A 18 -10.63 -3.85 4.73
C ILE A 18 -9.39 -3.44 5.52
N TYR A 19 -9.59 -2.72 6.62
CA TYR A 19 -8.50 -2.32 7.51
C TYR A 19 -7.75 -3.55 8.04
N ALA A 20 -8.47 -4.58 8.42
CA ALA A 20 -7.87 -5.82 8.91
C ALA A 20 -7.00 -6.48 7.84
N VAL A 21 -7.42 -6.44 6.58
CA VAL A 21 -6.63 -7.00 5.46
C VAL A 21 -5.34 -6.22 5.24
N VAL A 22 -5.41 -4.88 5.20
CA VAL A 22 -4.22 -4.06 4.89
C VAL A 22 -3.23 -3.99 6.05
N THR A 23 -3.62 -4.36 7.26
CA THR A 23 -2.72 -4.39 8.42
C THR A 23 -2.23 -5.79 8.76
N ASP A 24 -2.71 -6.81 8.08
CA ASP A 24 -2.28 -8.19 8.26
C ASP A 24 -1.11 -8.50 7.33
N PHE A 25 0.05 -7.93 7.65
CA PHE A 25 1.23 -7.99 6.79
C PHE A 25 1.71 -9.42 6.54
N GLU A 26 1.56 -10.28 7.53
CA GLU A 26 2.05 -11.67 7.44
C GLU A 26 1.29 -12.48 6.40
N HIS A 27 0.10 -12.05 5.99
CA HIS A 27 -0.71 -12.71 4.97
C HIS A 27 -0.73 -11.97 3.62
N TYR A 28 0.08 -10.93 3.45
CA TYR A 28 0.14 -10.17 2.19
C TYR A 28 0.46 -11.05 0.99
N ALA A 29 1.27 -12.10 1.17
CA ALA A 29 1.62 -13.01 0.08
C ALA A 29 0.40 -13.72 -0.51
N ASP A 30 -0.71 -13.82 0.25
CA ASP A 30 -1.92 -14.47 -0.20
C ASP A 30 -2.68 -13.68 -1.26
N TRP A 31 -2.46 -12.35 -1.34
CA TRP A 31 -3.23 -11.52 -2.23
C TRP A 31 -2.41 -10.47 -3.01
N VAL A 32 -1.18 -10.21 -2.63
CA VAL A 32 -0.32 -9.24 -3.33
C VAL A 32 0.58 -10.00 -4.30
N SER A 33 0.21 -10.01 -5.58
CA SER A 33 0.84 -10.87 -6.58
C SER A 33 2.31 -10.52 -6.86
N ASP A 34 2.68 -9.24 -6.77
CA ASP A 34 4.05 -8.80 -7.06
C ASP A 34 5.00 -8.96 -5.86
N LEU A 35 4.47 -9.36 -4.72
CA LEU A 35 5.26 -9.50 -3.50
C LEU A 35 6.09 -10.77 -3.53
N LYS A 36 7.39 -10.63 -3.29
CA LYS A 36 8.32 -11.77 -3.20
C LYS A 36 8.65 -12.13 -1.76
N ARG A 37 8.69 -11.14 -0.88
CA ARG A 37 8.99 -11.34 0.54
C ARG A 37 8.47 -10.17 1.34
N ILE A 38 8.03 -10.44 2.57
CA ILE A 38 7.63 -9.41 3.52
C ILE A 38 8.12 -9.82 4.91
N GLU A 39 8.61 -8.84 5.66
CA GLU A 39 9.07 -9.06 7.02
C GLU A 39 8.71 -7.87 7.88
N VAL A 40 8.03 -8.11 9.00
CA VAL A 40 7.75 -7.08 9.99
C VAL A 40 9.00 -6.94 10.87
N LEU A 41 9.72 -5.82 10.71
CA LEU A 41 11.00 -5.60 11.40
C LEU A 41 10.79 -5.17 12.84
N THR A 42 9.83 -4.28 13.08
CA THR A 42 9.50 -3.79 14.42
C THR A 42 7.99 -3.69 14.57
N ARG A 43 7.53 -3.72 15.84
CA ARG A 43 6.11 -3.58 16.16
C ARG A 43 5.95 -2.46 17.19
N ASP A 44 4.76 -1.85 17.20
CA ASP A 44 4.46 -0.84 18.20
C ASP A 44 3.97 -1.50 19.51
N ASP A 45 3.61 -0.67 20.51
CA ASP A 45 3.17 -1.14 21.82
C ASP A 45 1.92 -2.01 21.78
N GLN A 46 1.15 -1.93 20.69
CA GLN A 46 -0.08 -2.73 20.52
C GLN A 46 0.16 -3.95 19.63
N GLY A 47 1.41 -4.22 19.26
CA GLY A 47 1.77 -5.37 18.45
C GLY A 47 1.55 -5.17 16.95
N ARG A 48 1.22 -3.95 16.51
CA ARG A 48 1.01 -3.64 15.09
C ARG A 48 2.35 -3.47 14.38
N GLY A 49 2.42 -3.85 13.12
CA GLY A 49 3.64 -3.69 12.31
C GLY A 49 4.01 -2.22 12.17
N LEU A 50 5.15 -1.81 12.71
CA LEU A 50 5.61 -0.43 12.65
C LEU A 50 6.53 -0.21 11.48
N GLU A 51 7.62 -0.98 11.38
CA GLU A 51 8.48 -0.96 10.21
C GLU A 51 8.41 -2.32 9.53
N VAL A 52 8.11 -2.30 8.23
CA VAL A 52 7.86 -3.50 7.45
C VAL A 52 8.73 -3.45 6.20
N GLU A 53 9.52 -4.50 5.96
CA GLU A 53 10.36 -4.62 4.79
C GLU A 53 9.64 -5.43 3.73
N PHE A 54 9.64 -4.90 2.50
CA PHE A 54 9.02 -5.54 1.34
C PHE A 54 10.09 -5.83 0.29
N ARG A 55 9.98 -6.98 -0.36
CA ARG A 55 10.68 -7.25 -1.60
C ARG A 55 9.63 -7.58 -2.66
N ALA A 56 9.60 -6.81 -3.72
CA ALA A 56 8.53 -6.88 -4.71
C ALA A 56 9.07 -6.64 -6.12
N ALA A 57 8.33 -7.10 -7.11
CA ALA A 57 8.58 -6.75 -8.51
C ALA A 57 8.01 -5.35 -8.76
N ALA A 58 8.83 -4.46 -9.30
CA ALA A 58 8.42 -3.11 -9.66
C ALA A 58 9.37 -2.54 -10.71
N PHE A 59 8.82 -1.76 -11.64
CA PHE A 59 9.61 -1.08 -12.67
C PHE A 59 10.51 -2.03 -13.48
N GLY A 60 10.01 -3.27 -13.72
CA GLY A 60 10.73 -4.27 -14.50
C GLY A 60 11.86 -4.98 -13.77
N ARG A 61 11.95 -4.83 -12.46
CA ARG A 61 13.01 -5.44 -11.65
C ARG A 61 12.49 -5.75 -10.24
N SER A 62 13.31 -6.43 -9.43
CA SER A 62 13.00 -6.61 -8.01
C SER A 62 13.55 -5.44 -7.22
N THR A 63 12.79 -4.98 -6.24
CA THR A 63 13.18 -3.88 -5.36
C THR A 63 12.87 -4.24 -3.91
N THR A 64 13.72 -3.78 -3.01
CA THR A 64 13.53 -3.92 -1.57
C THR A 64 13.36 -2.55 -0.94
N TYR A 65 12.32 -2.39 -0.13
CA TYR A 65 12.07 -1.13 0.56
C TYR A 65 11.43 -1.40 1.92
N THR A 66 11.63 -0.45 2.84
CA THR A 66 11.07 -0.52 4.19
C THR A 66 10.14 0.67 4.40
N LEU A 67 8.92 0.38 4.85
CA LEU A 67 7.90 1.38 5.13
C LEU A 67 7.64 1.45 6.63
N ARG A 68 7.50 2.68 7.14
CA ARG A 68 7.09 2.93 8.52
C ARG A 68 5.63 3.36 8.51
N TYR A 69 4.80 2.63 9.23
CA TYR A 69 3.36 2.84 9.27
C TYR A 69 2.95 3.75 10.41
N ASP A 70 1.92 4.56 10.15
CA ASP A 70 1.34 5.51 11.11
C ASP A 70 -0.11 5.09 11.34
N TYR A 71 -0.44 4.79 12.60
CA TYR A 71 -1.75 4.32 13.03
C TYR A 71 -2.55 5.38 13.77
N ASP A 72 -2.11 6.63 13.78
CA ASP A 72 -2.74 7.70 14.56
C ASP A 72 -4.20 7.94 14.16
N LYS A 73 -4.56 7.67 12.90
CA LYS A 73 -5.92 7.85 12.38
C LYS A 73 -6.63 6.53 12.15
N ALA A 74 -6.12 5.44 12.71
CA ALA A 74 -6.75 4.12 12.55
C ALA A 74 -8.12 4.09 13.24
N PRO A 75 -9.08 3.35 12.70
CA PRO A 75 -9.06 2.56 11.47
C PRO A 75 -9.52 3.32 10.22
N ALA A 76 -9.74 4.63 10.30
CA ALA A 76 -10.24 5.42 9.17
C ALA A 76 -9.19 5.60 8.08
N GLU A 77 -7.92 5.67 8.48
CA GLU A 77 -6.79 5.83 7.56
C GLU A 77 -5.62 4.97 8.01
N LEU A 78 -4.83 4.53 7.04
CA LEU A 78 -3.53 3.91 7.27
C LEU A 78 -2.53 4.60 6.37
N SER A 79 -1.51 5.23 6.93
CA SER A 79 -0.49 5.90 6.15
C SER A 79 0.89 5.31 6.41
N TRP A 80 1.81 5.57 5.50
CA TRP A 80 3.18 5.08 5.62
C TRP A 80 4.15 6.02 4.94
N GLN A 81 5.40 5.92 5.35
CA GLN A 81 6.50 6.68 4.80
C GLN A 81 7.68 5.71 4.60
N GLN A 82 8.34 5.81 3.46
CA GLN A 82 9.50 4.99 3.21
C GLN A 82 10.66 5.50 4.08
N VAL A 83 11.34 4.57 4.74
CA VAL A 83 12.55 4.87 5.53
C VAL A 83 13.80 4.35 4.86
N GLN A 84 13.68 3.37 3.94
CA GLN A 84 14.81 2.82 3.19
C GLN A 84 14.30 2.20 1.89
N GLY A 85 15.06 2.33 0.80
CA GLY A 85 14.75 1.69 -0.48
C GLY A 85 15.97 1.63 -1.37
N ASP A 86 16.03 0.60 -2.23
CA ASP A 86 17.15 0.41 -3.17
C ASP A 86 16.88 1.01 -4.55
N LEU A 87 15.63 1.24 -4.90
CA LEU A 87 15.22 1.82 -6.18
C LEU A 87 14.49 3.15 -6.01
N THR A 88 13.77 3.30 -4.89
CA THR A 88 12.95 4.47 -4.61
C THR A 88 13.60 5.36 -3.57
N GLU A 89 13.53 6.67 -3.79
CA GLU A 89 13.89 7.68 -2.79
C GLU A 89 12.69 7.97 -1.89
N ALA A 90 11.48 7.90 -2.43
CA ALA A 90 10.24 8.05 -1.69
C ALA A 90 9.20 7.06 -2.21
N LEU A 91 8.46 6.45 -1.30
CA LEU A 91 7.32 5.59 -1.60
C LEU A 91 6.35 5.76 -0.43
N ASN A 92 5.74 6.93 -0.37
CA ASN A 92 4.88 7.34 0.75
C ASN A 92 3.43 7.26 0.30
N GLY A 93 2.54 6.92 1.22
CA GLY A 93 1.15 6.83 0.82
C GLY A 93 0.20 6.74 1.98
N ARG A 94 -1.08 6.64 1.64
CA ARG A 94 -2.12 6.36 2.62
C ARG A 94 -3.33 5.74 1.94
N TYR A 95 -4.04 4.93 2.70
CA TYR A 95 -5.38 4.48 2.41
C TYR A 95 -6.36 5.22 3.28
N CYS A 96 -7.47 5.67 2.70
CA CYS A 96 -8.61 6.22 3.45
C CYS A 96 -9.82 5.32 3.19
N PHE A 97 -10.55 4.99 4.25
CA PHE A 97 -11.67 4.05 4.20
C PHE A 97 -12.95 4.78 4.60
N GLU A 98 -13.84 5.03 3.63
CA GLU A 98 -15.11 5.71 3.87
C GLU A 98 -16.27 4.74 3.70
N ALA A 99 -17.06 4.54 4.75
CA ALA A 99 -18.26 3.72 4.67
C ALA A 99 -19.27 4.36 3.71
N ASP A 100 -19.88 3.53 2.86
CA ASP A 100 -20.89 3.93 1.89
C ASP A 100 -21.97 2.85 1.86
N GLY A 101 -22.91 2.91 2.81
CA GLY A 101 -23.89 1.84 3.01
C GLY A 101 -23.19 0.55 3.41
N ASP A 102 -23.40 -0.51 2.66
CA ASP A 102 -22.77 -1.82 2.89
C ASP A 102 -21.40 -1.94 2.23
N GLU A 103 -21.00 -0.90 1.52
CA GLU A 103 -19.74 -0.87 0.80
C GLU A 103 -18.80 0.14 1.43
N THR A 104 -17.56 0.18 0.95
CA THR A 104 -16.55 1.13 1.39
C THR A 104 -15.85 1.71 0.18
N LYS A 105 -15.72 3.02 0.16
CA LYS A 105 -14.85 3.69 -0.81
C LYS A 105 -13.45 3.75 -0.22
N VAL A 106 -12.51 3.15 -0.94
CA VAL A 106 -11.08 3.16 -0.55
C VAL A 106 -10.34 4.10 -1.48
N THR A 107 -9.70 5.10 -0.91
CA THR A 107 -8.87 6.05 -1.65
C THR A 107 -7.40 5.78 -1.31
N TYR A 108 -6.57 5.67 -2.33
CA TYR A 108 -5.14 5.41 -2.21
C TYR A 108 -4.39 6.62 -2.76
N ASP A 109 -3.71 7.34 -1.88
CA ASP A 109 -2.81 8.43 -2.25
C ASP A 109 -1.38 7.89 -2.25
N LEU A 110 -0.62 8.16 -3.31
CA LEU A 110 0.75 7.68 -3.46
C LEU A 110 1.68 8.81 -3.87
N GLU A 111 2.82 8.89 -3.21
CA GLU A 111 3.94 9.72 -3.61
C GLU A 111 5.12 8.82 -3.90
N VAL A 112 5.64 8.86 -5.12
CA VAL A 112 6.78 8.03 -5.52
C VAL A 112 7.87 8.88 -6.17
N GLU A 113 9.13 8.65 -5.76
CA GLU A 113 10.31 9.22 -6.37
C GLU A 113 11.33 8.11 -6.57
N LEU A 114 11.93 8.05 -7.74
CA LEU A 114 12.93 7.04 -8.06
C LEU A 114 14.34 7.62 -7.91
N LEU A 115 15.28 6.75 -7.52
CA LEU A 115 16.69 7.13 -7.39
C LEU A 115 17.35 7.37 -8.75
N VAL A 116 16.77 6.84 -9.83
CA VAL A 116 17.28 7.03 -11.21
C VAL A 116 16.35 7.99 -11.97
N PRO A 117 16.89 8.84 -12.86
CA PRO A 117 16.06 9.75 -13.64
C PRO A 117 15.24 8.97 -14.66
N ILE A 118 13.92 9.16 -14.60
CA ILE A 118 12.96 8.53 -15.50
C ILE A 118 11.98 9.61 -15.96
N PRO A 119 11.59 9.63 -17.26
CA PRO A 119 10.61 10.60 -17.73
C PRO A 119 9.32 10.58 -16.94
N THR A 120 8.72 11.75 -16.71
CA THR A 120 7.52 11.91 -15.89
C THR A 120 6.37 11.02 -16.37
N PHE A 121 6.18 10.88 -17.70
CA PHE A 121 5.07 10.07 -18.21
C PHE A 121 5.22 8.59 -17.87
N ILE A 122 6.46 8.09 -17.76
CA ILE A 122 6.72 6.71 -17.35
C ILE A 122 6.44 6.55 -15.86
N LYS A 123 6.86 7.54 -15.04
CA LYS A 123 6.57 7.53 -13.60
C LYS A 123 5.08 7.58 -13.34
N SER A 124 4.33 8.40 -14.06
CA SER A 124 2.87 8.51 -13.91
C SER A 124 2.18 7.19 -14.24
N ARG A 125 2.62 6.54 -15.31
CA ARG A 125 2.06 5.25 -15.73
C ARG A 125 2.35 4.16 -14.69
N ALA A 126 3.56 4.16 -14.15
CA ALA A 126 3.97 3.19 -13.14
C ALA A 126 3.18 3.41 -11.84
N ALA A 127 3.00 4.66 -11.42
CA ALA A 127 2.21 4.97 -10.22
C ALA A 127 0.77 4.51 -10.40
N TYR A 128 0.16 4.79 -11.55
CA TYR A 128 -1.21 4.36 -11.86
C TYR A 128 -1.33 2.83 -11.77
N ARG A 129 -0.37 2.11 -12.34
CA ARG A 129 -0.38 0.64 -12.33
C ARG A 129 -0.25 0.10 -10.90
N ILE A 130 0.66 0.67 -10.10
CA ILE A 130 0.84 0.27 -8.70
C ILE A 130 -0.48 0.43 -7.94
N GLN A 131 -1.12 1.59 -8.07
CA GLN A 131 -2.33 1.90 -7.33
C GLN A 131 -3.52 1.06 -7.78
N THR A 132 -3.74 0.93 -9.08
CA THR A 132 -4.90 0.19 -9.59
C THR A 132 -4.78 -1.30 -9.31
N GLN A 133 -3.59 -1.86 -9.42
CA GLN A 133 -3.35 -3.27 -9.11
C GLN A 133 -3.54 -3.53 -7.62
N ALA A 134 -2.98 -2.69 -6.75
CA ALA A 134 -3.13 -2.82 -5.31
C ALA A 134 -4.60 -2.76 -4.90
N LEU A 135 -5.35 -1.81 -5.44
CA LEU A 135 -6.77 -1.65 -5.11
C LEU A 135 -7.61 -2.83 -5.60
N ARG A 136 -7.34 -3.34 -6.80
CA ARG A 136 -8.06 -4.52 -7.32
C ARG A 136 -7.78 -5.77 -6.50
N GLU A 137 -6.53 -5.98 -6.12
CA GLU A 137 -6.15 -7.13 -5.31
C GLU A 137 -6.73 -7.02 -3.90
N LEU A 138 -6.71 -5.81 -3.33
CA LEU A 138 -7.34 -5.55 -2.04
C LEU A 138 -8.84 -5.83 -2.09
N LYS A 139 -9.53 -5.37 -3.15
CA LYS A 139 -10.95 -5.61 -3.32
C LYS A 139 -11.25 -7.11 -3.35
N ALA A 140 -10.52 -7.86 -4.15
CA ALA A 140 -10.73 -9.31 -4.26
C ALA A 140 -10.54 -10.00 -2.91
N GLN A 141 -9.50 -9.64 -2.18
CA GLN A 141 -9.20 -10.27 -0.88
C GLN A 141 -10.23 -9.88 0.18
N ALA A 142 -10.58 -8.59 0.28
CA ALA A 142 -11.52 -8.12 1.30
C ALA A 142 -12.93 -8.69 1.08
N GLU A 143 -13.36 -8.84 -0.17
CA GLU A 143 -14.68 -9.37 -0.48
C GLU A 143 -14.79 -10.86 -0.16
N GLN A 144 -13.66 -11.58 -0.08
CA GLN A 144 -13.65 -12.97 0.37
C GLN A 144 -13.76 -13.07 1.88
N LYS A 145 -13.40 -12.02 2.62
CA LYS A 145 -13.34 -12.02 4.08
C LYS A 145 -14.60 -11.50 4.76
N LYS A 146 -15.51 -10.91 4.00
CA LYS A 146 -16.70 -10.27 4.57
C LYS A 146 -17.71 -11.29 5.12
#